data_3c7bf889cd4b3f854dbf48caa1a67bbf
#
_entry.id   3c7bf889cd4b3f854dbf48caa1a67bbf
#
_cell.length_a   1.000
_cell.length_b   1.000
_cell.length_c   1.000
_cell.angle_alpha   90.00
_cell.angle_beta   90.00
_cell.angle_gamma   90.00
#
_symmetry.space_group_name_H-M   'P 1'
#
loop_
_entity.id
_entity.type
_entity.pdbx_description
1 polymer ?
#
loop_
_entity_poly.entity_id
_entity_poly.type
_entity_poly.pdbx_seq_one_letter_code
_entity_poly.pdbx_strand_id
1 'polypeptide(L)'
;MGTLTPSACTPALSRAGVVDHGKISIGDLSYDAYLPEATLALSVNCEAATLMAVKATDNRSGSAWFGSDTDAVFGLGFYGGTWRLGGYRLMVKNVQADGAVAPVIESVDGQTWFPISQDQTWQPLWMRSVGAPGEVDAMPVPVQNLAMDVMVQTRVRKPRGAITEEIPLDGSATLDIVYL
;
A
#
# COMPACT_ATOMS: atom_id res chain seq x y z
N MET A 1 2.40 -40.65 10.42
CA MET A 1 3.10 -39.53 9.79
C MET A 1 2.19 -38.31 9.92
N GLY A 2 2.68 -37.18 10.42
CA GLY A 2 1.95 -35.90 10.54
C GLY A 2 2.73 -34.80 9.84
N THR A 3 2.05 -33.82 9.30
CA THR A 3 2.64 -32.58 8.75
C THR A 3 2.43 -31.45 9.73
N LEU A 4 3.48 -30.68 10.01
CA LEU A 4 3.37 -29.40 10.71
C LEU A 4 3.18 -28.33 9.63
N THR A 5 2.05 -27.62 9.69
CA THR A 5 1.80 -26.47 8.83
C THR A 5 2.00 -25.19 9.65
N PRO A 6 2.57 -24.11 9.07
CA PRO A 6 2.59 -22.81 9.75
C PRO A 6 1.15 -22.33 9.96
N SER A 7 0.96 -21.49 10.98
CA SER A 7 -0.33 -20.84 11.24
C SER A 7 -0.75 -20.03 10.02
N ALA A 8 -1.97 -20.27 9.53
CA ALA A 8 -2.50 -19.55 8.40
C ALA A 8 -2.97 -18.14 8.81
N CYS A 9 -2.63 -17.15 7.99
CA CYS A 9 -3.12 -15.78 8.14
C CYS A 9 -4.05 -15.41 6.99
N THR A 10 -5.15 -14.77 7.32
CA THR A 10 -6.16 -14.33 6.34
C THR A 10 -6.20 -12.81 6.30
N PRO A 11 -5.74 -12.18 5.22
CA PRO A 11 -5.88 -10.74 5.01
C PRO A 11 -7.27 -10.39 4.49
N ALA A 12 -7.76 -9.22 4.86
CA ALA A 12 -8.97 -8.62 4.34
C ALA A 12 -8.82 -7.10 4.20
N LEU A 13 -9.31 -6.56 3.09
CA LEU A 13 -9.40 -5.12 2.85
C LEU A 13 -10.85 -4.68 2.81
N SER A 14 -11.16 -3.56 3.44
CA SER A 14 -12.48 -2.93 3.29
C SER A 14 -12.75 -2.58 1.83
N ARG A 15 -14.01 -2.50 1.43
CA ARG A 15 -14.46 -2.22 0.05
C ARG A 15 -13.84 -3.16 -0.98
N ALA A 16 -13.51 -4.40 -0.60
CA ALA A 16 -12.79 -5.37 -1.44
C ALA A 16 -11.48 -4.82 -2.04
N GLY A 17 -10.81 -3.88 -1.35
CA GLY A 17 -9.59 -3.23 -1.81
C GLY A 17 -9.78 -2.20 -2.94
N VAL A 18 -11.02 -1.78 -3.23
CA VAL A 18 -11.30 -0.84 -4.33
C VAL A 18 -11.32 0.60 -3.83
N VAL A 19 -10.56 1.45 -4.51
CA VAL A 19 -10.63 2.91 -4.42
C VAL A 19 -11.28 3.43 -5.70
N ASP A 20 -12.53 3.88 -5.59
CA ASP A 20 -13.29 4.42 -6.70
C ASP A 20 -13.33 5.95 -6.60
N HIS A 21 -12.74 6.62 -7.58
CA HIS A 21 -12.77 8.08 -7.70
C HIS A 21 -13.95 8.58 -8.55
N GLY A 22 -14.82 7.67 -9.02
CA GLY A 22 -15.93 8.00 -9.89
C GLY A 22 -15.50 8.56 -11.26
N LYS A 23 -16.41 9.26 -11.92
CA LYS A 23 -16.14 9.95 -13.19
C LYS A 23 -15.57 11.34 -12.94
N ILE A 24 -14.37 11.58 -13.44
CA ILE A 24 -13.67 12.86 -13.31
C ILE A 24 -13.71 13.55 -14.68
N SER A 25 -14.27 14.76 -14.71
CA SER A 25 -14.26 15.58 -15.93
C SER A 25 -12.85 16.07 -16.21
N ILE A 26 -12.34 15.78 -17.39
CA ILE A 26 -11.03 16.27 -17.86
C ILE A 26 -10.98 17.80 -17.93
N GLY A 27 -12.11 18.45 -18.16
CA GLY A 27 -12.23 19.92 -18.14
C GLY A 27 -11.90 20.50 -16.79
N ASP A 28 -12.29 19.79 -15.71
CA ASP A 28 -12.12 20.25 -14.33
C ASP A 28 -10.73 19.90 -13.75
N LEU A 29 -9.96 19.04 -14.42
CA LEU A 29 -8.61 18.69 -14.00
C LEU A 29 -7.62 19.78 -14.42
N SER A 30 -6.84 20.28 -13.45
CA SER A 30 -5.56 20.91 -13.73
C SER A 30 -4.61 19.92 -14.41
N TYR A 31 -3.52 20.42 -15.02
CA TYR A 31 -2.53 19.56 -15.69
C TYR A 31 -2.03 18.41 -14.79
N ASP A 32 -2.02 18.63 -13.50
CA ASP A 32 -1.51 17.81 -12.44
C ASP A 32 -2.40 18.05 -11.21
N ALA A 33 -3.13 17.04 -10.79
CA ALA A 33 -4.15 17.16 -9.76
C ALA A 33 -4.11 16.02 -8.76
N TYR A 34 -4.24 16.35 -7.48
CA TYR A 34 -4.56 15.38 -6.44
C TYR A 34 -6.05 15.08 -6.45
N LEU A 35 -6.38 13.80 -6.39
CA LEU A 35 -7.74 13.35 -6.15
C LEU A 35 -8.02 13.26 -4.65
N PRO A 36 -9.30 13.21 -4.25
CA PRO A 36 -9.65 12.99 -2.85
C PRO A 36 -8.94 11.75 -2.28
N GLU A 37 -8.34 11.90 -1.12
CA GLU A 37 -7.67 10.82 -0.42
C GLU A 37 -8.70 9.74 -0.03
N ALA A 38 -8.31 8.48 -0.19
CA ALA A 38 -9.11 7.34 0.22
C ALA A 38 -8.41 6.55 1.33
N THR A 39 -9.21 5.90 2.18
CA THR A 39 -8.71 5.03 3.22
C THR A 39 -9.36 3.66 3.11
N LEU A 40 -8.54 2.62 3.15
CA LEU A 40 -8.94 1.22 3.22
C LEU A 40 -8.50 0.64 4.55
N ALA A 41 -9.41 -0.01 5.27
CA ALA A 41 -9.03 -0.77 6.45
C ALA A 41 -8.46 -2.13 6.01
N LEU A 42 -7.21 -2.42 6.41
CA LEU A 42 -6.57 -3.72 6.27
C LEU A 42 -6.64 -4.43 7.62
N SER A 43 -7.09 -5.66 7.61
CA SER A 43 -6.97 -6.58 8.74
C SER A 43 -6.30 -7.87 8.31
N VAL A 44 -5.47 -8.43 9.19
CA VAL A 44 -4.87 -9.75 9.01
C VAL A 44 -5.13 -10.55 10.28
N ASN A 45 -5.80 -11.68 10.14
CA ASN A 45 -6.12 -12.58 11.26
C ASN A 45 -5.40 -13.90 11.05
N CYS A 46 -4.58 -14.29 12.02
CA CYS A 46 -3.85 -15.55 12.01
C CYS A 46 -4.45 -16.54 13.03
N GLU A 47 -4.31 -17.84 12.77
CA GLU A 47 -4.80 -18.89 13.67
C GLU A 47 -4.07 -18.89 15.02
N ALA A 48 -2.82 -18.41 15.03
CA ALA A 48 -2.01 -18.22 16.24
C ALA A 48 -1.07 -17.01 16.03
N ALA A 49 -0.45 -16.54 17.11
CA ALA A 49 0.55 -15.47 17.02
C ALA A 49 1.67 -15.87 16.06
N THR A 50 1.88 -15.08 15.01
CA THR A 50 2.74 -15.38 13.87
C THR A 50 3.64 -14.20 13.56
N LEU A 51 4.92 -14.49 13.30
CA LEU A 51 5.84 -13.51 12.72
C LEU A 51 5.48 -13.31 11.25
N MET A 52 5.00 -12.12 10.93
CA MET A 52 4.56 -11.80 9.58
C MET A 52 4.87 -10.36 9.20
N ALA A 53 4.91 -10.12 7.92
CA ALA A 53 4.94 -8.79 7.32
C ALA A 53 3.92 -8.70 6.19
N VAL A 54 3.55 -7.48 5.84
CA VAL A 54 2.78 -7.18 4.63
C VAL A 54 3.71 -6.57 3.60
N LYS A 55 3.78 -7.15 2.41
CA LYS A 55 4.56 -6.67 1.28
C LYS A 55 3.65 -6.02 0.26
N ALA A 56 3.96 -4.80 -0.16
CA ALA A 56 3.21 -4.10 -1.20
C ALA A 56 3.93 -4.21 -2.55
N THR A 57 3.23 -4.73 -3.57
CA THR A 57 3.76 -4.88 -4.94
C THR A 57 2.95 -4.03 -5.91
N ASP A 58 3.63 -3.21 -6.71
CA ASP A 58 3.00 -2.43 -7.79
C ASP A 58 2.79 -3.30 -9.03
N ASN A 59 1.53 -3.60 -9.36
CA ASN A 59 1.16 -4.37 -10.56
C ASN A 59 1.18 -3.53 -11.85
N ARG A 60 1.41 -2.22 -11.74
CA ARG A 60 1.59 -1.28 -12.86
C ARG A 60 2.97 -0.65 -12.85
N SER A 61 3.96 -1.41 -12.38
CA SER A 61 5.36 -1.00 -12.31
C SER A 61 5.84 -0.39 -13.64
N GLY A 62 6.56 0.72 -13.57
CA GLY A 62 7.03 1.48 -14.72
C GLY A 62 6.06 2.56 -15.23
N SER A 63 4.78 2.51 -14.85
CA SER A 63 3.80 3.56 -15.22
C SER A 63 3.68 4.68 -14.17
N ALA A 64 4.33 4.55 -13.04
CA ALA A 64 4.26 5.50 -11.95
C ALA A 64 4.79 6.89 -12.34
N TRP A 65 4.03 7.92 -11.97
CA TRP A 65 4.43 9.32 -12.08
C TRP A 65 3.82 10.12 -10.92
N PHE A 66 4.66 10.91 -10.23
CA PHE A 66 4.22 11.72 -9.09
C PHE A 66 4.99 13.06 -9.00
N GLY A 67 5.21 13.69 -10.14
CA GLY A 67 6.03 14.88 -10.24
C GLY A 67 7.53 14.55 -10.32
N SER A 68 8.33 15.20 -9.51
CA SER A 68 9.79 14.96 -9.41
C SER A 68 10.15 13.76 -8.53
N ASP A 69 9.19 13.26 -7.75
CA ASP A 69 9.39 12.17 -6.79
C ASP A 69 8.74 10.91 -7.34
N THR A 70 9.56 9.95 -7.74
CA THR A 70 9.12 8.66 -8.30
C THR A 70 9.36 7.49 -7.35
N ASP A 71 10.04 7.72 -6.24
CA ASP A 71 10.24 6.72 -5.19
C ASP A 71 8.94 6.57 -4.38
N ALA A 72 8.67 5.41 -3.86
CA ALA A 72 7.47 5.13 -3.08
C ALA A 72 6.14 5.48 -3.81
N VAL A 73 6.08 5.27 -5.13
CA VAL A 73 4.91 5.55 -5.96
C VAL A 73 4.49 4.30 -6.73
N PHE A 74 3.19 4.04 -6.72
CA PHE A 74 2.53 2.98 -7.47
C PHE A 74 1.89 3.57 -8.73
N GLY A 75 1.93 2.84 -9.83
CA GLY A 75 1.47 3.33 -11.13
C GLY A 75 -0.03 3.30 -11.33
N LEU A 76 -0.54 4.25 -12.14
CA LEU A 76 -1.94 4.31 -12.59
C LEU A 76 -2.14 3.84 -14.05
N GLY A 77 -1.11 3.24 -14.65
CA GLY A 77 -1.17 2.81 -16.04
C GLY A 77 -0.77 3.91 -17.04
N PHE A 78 -1.02 3.61 -18.32
CA PHE A 78 -0.65 4.47 -19.44
C PHE A 78 -1.88 4.85 -20.27
N TYR A 79 -1.87 6.05 -20.84
CA TYR A 79 -2.72 6.45 -21.94
C TYR A 79 -1.93 6.41 -23.26
N GLY A 80 -2.53 5.85 -24.31
CA GLY A 80 -1.86 5.72 -25.62
C GLY A 80 -0.53 4.93 -25.57
N GLY A 81 -0.38 4.05 -24.61
CA GLY A 81 0.78 3.16 -24.45
C GLY A 81 2.05 3.80 -23.88
N THR A 82 2.13 5.13 -23.84
CA THR A 82 3.37 5.83 -23.43
C THR A 82 3.19 6.92 -22.39
N TRP A 83 2.00 7.55 -22.34
CA TRP A 83 1.74 8.63 -21.40
C TRP A 83 1.38 8.08 -20.03
N ARG A 84 2.23 8.28 -19.04
CA ARG A 84 1.96 7.90 -17.65
C ARG A 84 0.83 8.76 -17.10
N LEU A 85 -0.27 8.11 -16.67
CA LEU A 85 -1.48 8.81 -16.19
C LEU A 85 -1.32 9.42 -14.80
N GLY A 86 -0.32 8.99 -14.05
CA GLY A 86 -0.09 9.44 -12.70
C GLY A 86 0.42 8.32 -11.81
N GLY A 87 0.17 8.45 -10.53
CA GLY A 87 0.53 7.47 -9.53
C GLY A 87 -0.26 7.65 -8.24
N TYR A 88 -0.07 6.72 -7.33
CA TYR A 88 -0.60 6.83 -5.99
C TYR A 88 0.46 6.40 -4.97
N ARG A 89 0.34 6.95 -3.79
CA ARG A 89 1.14 6.58 -2.62
C ARG A 89 0.28 5.85 -1.62
N LEU A 90 0.89 4.89 -0.97
CA LEU A 90 0.32 4.20 0.18
C LEU A 90 1.03 4.68 1.45
N MET A 91 0.25 4.91 2.49
CA MET A 91 0.71 5.21 3.85
C MET A 91 -0.13 4.40 4.81
N VAL A 92 0.37 4.13 6.02
CA VAL A 92 -0.42 3.43 7.03
C VAL A 92 -0.64 4.32 8.25
N LYS A 93 -1.81 4.18 8.87
CA LYS A 93 -2.17 4.85 10.13
C LYS A 93 -2.91 3.88 11.03
N ASN A 94 -3.07 4.28 12.29
CA ASN A 94 -3.87 3.55 13.28
C ASN A 94 -3.49 2.08 13.40
N VAL A 95 -2.18 1.79 13.34
CA VAL A 95 -1.67 0.42 13.36
C VAL A 95 -1.84 -0.18 14.75
N GLN A 96 -2.47 -1.34 14.80
CA GLN A 96 -2.75 -2.10 16.02
C GLN A 96 -2.33 -3.56 15.84
N ALA A 97 -1.69 -4.09 16.87
CA ALA A 97 -1.35 -5.50 17.00
C ALA A 97 -2.08 -6.04 18.24
N ASP A 98 -2.89 -7.07 18.06
CA ASP A 98 -3.68 -7.70 19.11
C ASP A 98 -4.50 -6.70 19.96
N GLY A 99 -5.05 -5.68 19.29
CA GLY A 99 -5.87 -4.63 19.90
C GLY A 99 -5.12 -3.49 20.60
N ALA A 100 -3.79 -3.50 20.58
CA ALA A 100 -2.96 -2.42 21.12
C ALA A 100 -2.24 -1.66 20.00
N VAL A 101 -2.02 -0.35 20.19
CA VAL A 101 -1.23 0.46 19.26
C VAL A 101 0.19 -0.09 19.18
N ALA A 102 0.69 -0.29 17.97
CA ALA A 102 2.00 -0.87 17.73
C ALA A 102 2.87 0.02 16.83
N PRO A 103 4.19 0.08 17.09
CA PRO A 103 5.12 0.76 16.22
C PRO A 103 5.24 0.02 14.89
N VAL A 104 5.35 0.78 13.80
CA VAL A 104 5.56 0.24 12.46
C VAL A 104 7.05 0.15 12.17
N ILE A 105 7.44 -0.95 11.59
CA ILE A 105 8.80 -1.19 11.11
C ILE A 105 8.75 -1.62 9.66
N GLU A 106 9.80 -1.32 8.89
CA GLU A 106 9.87 -1.73 7.50
C GLU A 106 11.22 -2.38 7.17
N SER A 107 11.22 -3.21 6.13
CA SER A 107 12.38 -3.93 5.65
C SER A 107 12.32 -4.13 4.13
N VAL A 108 13.50 -4.18 3.51
CA VAL A 108 13.68 -4.55 2.10
C VAL A 108 13.87 -6.05 1.94
N ASP A 109 14.61 -6.65 2.85
CA ASP A 109 15.12 -8.04 2.75
C ASP A 109 14.44 -9.02 3.71
N GLY A 110 13.59 -8.53 4.62
CA GLY A 110 12.95 -9.33 5.67
C GLY A 110 13.87 -9.71 6.82
N GLN A 111 15.09 -9.23 6.84
CA GLN A 111 16.09 -9.52 7.86
C GLN A 111 16.51 -8.27 8.64
N THR A 112 16.75 -7.18 7.94
CA THR A 112 17.10 -5.88 8.53
C THR A 112 15.87 -5.01 8.58
N TRP A 113 15.51 -4.55 9.79
CA TRP A 113 14.30 -3.79 10.04
C TRP A 113 14.61 -2.38 10.56
N PHE A 114 13.81 -1.42 10.15
CA PHE A 114 13.95 -0.01 10.52
C PHE A 114 12.62 0.52 11.09
N PRO A 115 12.65 1.28 12.21
CA PRO A 115 11.47 1.97 12.69
C PRO A 115 11.09 3.08 11.71
N ILE A 116 9.80 3.25 11.48
CA ILE A 116 9.26 4.31 10.61
C ILE A 116 8.09 5.02 11.26
N SER A 117 7.81 6.24 10.78
CA SER A 117 6.56 6.93 11.10
C SER A 117 5.39 6.28 10.37
N GLN A 118 4.21 6.24 11.00
CA GLN A 118 3.03 5.63 10.38
C GLN A 118 2.59 6.33 9.09
N ASP A 119 2.79 7.62 8.98
CA ASP A 119 2.46 8.43 7.80
C ASP A 119 3.55 8.43 6.71
N GLN A 120 4.63 7.67 6.90
CA GLN A 120 5.67 7.52 5.89
C GLN A 120 5.14 6.75 4.68
N THR A 121 5.50 7.20 3.48
CA THR A 121 5.10 6.53 2.23
C THR A 121 5.70 5.13 2.12
N TRP A 122 4.88 4.18 1.67
CA TRP A 122 5.28 2.78 1.50
C TRP A 122 5.92 2.57 0.14
N GLN A 123 7.14 2.13 0.11
CA GLN A 123 7.81 1.84 -1.14
C GLN A 123 7.35 0.49 -1.72
N PRO A 124 7.11 0.41 -3.05
CA PRO A 124 6.85 -0.86 -3.71
C PRO A 124 7.94 -1.89 -3.40
N LEU A 125 7.55 -3.14 -3.18
CA LEU A 125 8.36 -4.29 -2.81
C LEU A 125 8.90 -4.30 -1.36
N TRP A 126 8.76 -3.21 -0.60
CA TRP A 126 9.15 -3.19 0.79
C TRP A 126 8.08 -3.85 1.67
N MET A 127 8.55 -4.41 2.76
CA MET A 127 7.72 -5.11 3.76
C MET A 127 7.51 -4.21 4.97
N ARG A 128 6.30 -4.24 5.52
CA ARG A 128 5.95 -3.60 6.79
C ARG A 128 5.47 -4.63 7.79
N SER A 129 5.92 -4.49 9.01
CA SER A 129 5.53 -5.30 10.16
C SER A 129 5.35 -4.41 11.38
N VAL A 130 5.11 -5.00 12.52
CA VAL A 130 5.02 -4.31 13.80
C VAL A 130 6.13 -4.78 14.73
N GLY A 131 6.71 -3.83 15.46
CA GLY A 131 7.71 -4.08 16.49
C GLY A 131 7.11 -4.04 17.88
N ALA A 132 7.94 -4.35 18.90
CA ALA A 132 7.56 -4.20 20.30
C ALA A 132 7.53 -2.71 20.69
N PRO A 133 6.51 -2.28 21.43
CA PRO A 133 6.45 -0.91 21.94
C PRO A 133 7.64 -0.60 22.85
N GLY A 134 8.29 0.54 22.60
CA GLY A 134 9.41 1.03 23.44
C GLY A 134 10.77 0.39 23.18
N GLU A 135 10.87 -0.57 22.28
CA GLU A 135 12.15 -1.15 21.88
C GLU A 135 12.87 -0.24 20.86
N VAL A 136 14.19 -0.11 21.03
CA VAL A 136 15.06 0.66 20.12
C VAL A 136 15.42 -0.17 18.89
N ASP A 137 15.59 -1.48 19.08
CA ASP A 137 15.89 -2.42 18.00
C ASP A 137 14.58 -2.80 17.30
N ALA A 138 14.47 -2.38 16.04
CA ALA A 138 13.30 -2.66 15.23
C ALA A 138 13.31 -4.14 14.81
N MET A 139 12.61 -4.98 15.56
CA MET A 139 12.44 -6.40 15.23
C MET A 139 10.96 -6.75 15.20
N PRO A 140 10.52 -7.56 14.22
CA PRO A 140 9.15 -8.04 14.18
C PRO A 140 8.77 -8.83 15.42
N VAL A 141 7.55 -8.63 15.89
CA VAL A 141 6.99 -9.43 16.99
C VAL A 141 5.85 -10.31 16.47
N PRO A 142 5.66 -11.51 17.06
CA PRO A 142 4.53 -12.36 16.69
C PRO A 142 3.21 -11.69 17.06
N VAL A 143 2.26 -11.64 16.12
CA VAL A 143 0.91 -11.11 16.32
C VAL A 143 -0.14 -12.04 15.76
N GLN A 144 -1.30 -12.11 16.38
CA GLN A 144 -2.43 -12.88 15.89
C GLN A 144 -3.38 -12.01 15.05
N ASN A 145 -3.61 -10.78 15.48
CA ASN A 145 -4.50 -9.84 14.80
C ASN A 145 -3.76 -8.54 14.51
N LEU A 146 -3.55 -8.25 13.22
CA LEU A 146 -3.02 -6.98 12.76
C LEU A 146 -4.14 -6.17 12.13
N ALA A 147 -4.27 -4.91 12.50
CA ALA A 147 -5.19 -3.96 11.88
C ALA A 147 -4.48 -2.65 11.57
N MET A 148 -4.77 -2.06 10.41
CA MET A 148 -4.25 -0.75 10.02
C MET A 148 -5.15 -0.08 8.99
N ASP A 149 -5.11 1.23 8.95
CA ASP A 149 -5.69 2.03 7.87
C ASP A 149 -4.62 2.24 6.79
N VAL A 150 -4.92 1.81 5.57
CA VAL A 150 -4.10 2.08 4.38
C VAL A 150 -4.67 3.29 3.68
N MET A 151 -3.94 4.39 3.74
CA MET A 151 -4.29 5.63 3.07
C MET A 151 -3.74 5.63 1.65
N VAL A 152 -4.58 6.03 0.70
CA VAL A 152 -4.27 6.08 -0.73
C VAL A 152 -4.35 7.52 -1.19
N GLN A 153 -3.21 8.12 -1.51
CA GLN A 153 -3.10 9.47 -2.06
C GLN A 153 -2.83 9.39 -3.55
N THR A 154 -3.81 9.73 -4.36
CA THR A 154 -3.76 9.61 -5.82
C THR A 154 -3.46 10.95 -6.47
N ARG A 155 -2.53 10.97 -7.42
CA ARG A 155 -2.19 12.13 -8.24
C ARG A 155 -2.29 11.77 -9.71
N VAL A 156 -3.09 12.52 -10.45
CA VAL A 156 -3.38 12.29 -11.87
C VAL A 156 -2.70 13.36 -12.71
N ARG A 157 -2.15 12.93 -13.84
CA ARG A 157 -1.54 13.79 -14.84
C ARG A 157 -2.38 13.81 -16.10
N LYS A 158 -2.95 14.99 -16.40
CA LYS A 158 -3.79 15.19 -17.57
C LYS A 158 -3.00 14.94 -18.86
N PRO A 159 -3.46 14.06 -19.77
CA PRO A 159 -2.85 13.90 -21.07
C PRO A 159 -2.91 15.18 -21.90
N ARG A 160 -1.96 15.35 -22.79
CA ARG A 160 -1.94 16.47 -23.74
C ARG A 160 -2.80 16.16 -24.96
N GLY A 161 -3.45 17.18 -25.52
CA GLY A 161 -4.27 17.07 -26.71
C GLY A 161 -5.77 16.82 -26.43
N ALA A 162 -6.53 16.65 -27.48
CA ALA A 162 -7.96 16.35 -27.38
C ALA A 162 -8.15 14.90 -26.92
N ILE A 163 -8.96 14.71 -25.90
CA ILE A 163 -9.35 13.41 -25.37
C ILE A 163 -10.79 13.20 -25.80
N THR A 164 -11.03 12.15 -26.57
CA THR A 164 -12.32 11.84 -27.19
C THR A 164 -12.99 10.59 -26.58
N GLU A 165 -12.31 9.93 -25.66
CA GLU A 165 -12.80 8.70 -25.02
C GLU A 165 -12.53 8.73 -23.51
N GLU A 166 -13.24 7.90 -22.76
CA GLU A 166 -12.99 7.72 -21.33
C GLU A 166 -11.63 7.05 -21.12
N ILE A 167 -10.84 7.57 -20.19
CA ILE A 167 -9.54 7.01 -19.81
C ILE A 167 -9.66 6.37 -18.43
N PRO A 168 -9.50 5.05 -18.31
CA PRO A 168 -9.53 4.40 -17.01
C PRO A 168 -8.25 4.73 -16.20
N LEU A 169 -8.41 5.02 -14.90
CA LEU A 169 -7.33 5.01 -13.95
C LEU A 169 -7.14 3.56 -13.49
N ASP A 170 -6.11 2.89 -14.01
CA ASP A 170 -5.89 1.45 -13.83
C ASP A 170 -4.76 1.20 -12.83
N GLY A 171 -4.88 1.77 -11.63
CA GLY A 171 -3.96 1.47 -10.52
C GLY A 171 -4.24 0.10 -9.91
N SER A 172 -3.19 -0.65 -9.63
CA SER A 172 -3.31 -1.96 -8.98
C SER A 172 -2.09 -2.26 -8.14
N ALA A 173 -2.31 -2.64 -6.89
CA ALA A 173 -1.28 -3.14 -5.99
C ALA A 173 -1.73 -4.45 -5.35
N THR A 174 -0.78 -5.32 -5.08
CA THR A 174 -0.99 -6.53 -4.28
C THR A 174 -0.37 -6.33 -2.90
N LEU A 175 -1.12 -6.68 -1.86
CA LEU A 175 -0.65 -6.74 -0.48
C LEU A 175 -0.54 -8.22 -0.09
N ASP A 176 0.67 -8.74 -0.05
CA ASP A 176 0.97 -10.14 0.28
C ASP A 176 1.37 -10.27 1.74
N ILE A 177 0.91 -11.35 2.38
CA ILE A 177 1.42 -11.74 3.70
C ILE A 177 2.69 -12.55 3.51
N VAL A 178 3.76 -12.06 4.13
CA VAL A 178 5.06 -12.73 4.15
C VAL A 178 5.28 -13.29 5.56
N TYR A 179 5.50 -14.58 5.67
CA TYR A 179 5.89 -15.23 6.92
C TYR A 179 7.39 -15.06 7.11
N LEU A 180 7.79 -14.66 8.33
CA LEU A 180 9.18 -14.32 8.68
C LEU A 180 9.86 -15.43 9.50
#